data_03c062dae2593a8edf1bd62f2929d2d7
#
_entry.id   03c062dae2593a8edf1bd62f2929d2d7
#
_cell.length_a   1.000
_cell.length_b   1.000
_cell.length_c   1.000
_cell.angle_alpha   90.00
_cell.angle_beta   90.00
_cell.angle_gamma   90.00
#
_symmetry.space_group_name_H-M   'P 1'
#
loop_
_entity.id
_entity.type
_entity.pdbx_description
1 polymer ?
#
loop_
_entity_poly.entity_id
_entity_poly.type
_entity_poly.pdbx_seq_one_letter_code
_entity_poly.pdbx_strand_id
1 'polypeptide(L)'
;MGSSFRRMVGLAAVVTAMGVMPAGAAAAPEAVSAFEWTKNMHPLGFSPSPVPLLNATPGAGIYNSDLAFWGRTAYQGSYQGFRSVDISDPENPQEIYDYNDCSPGTTQGNQGDVIVWGDVLVRSWNSPATATSSCDGALVGAGFEGLHVFDISNPQDPDLVASVPLAAFGAQPHVVTIAGGAAAGTYPAAGANWGTPPTLAPLTGTVVAVNDGVIGAGTPPGTVTDGCEPFTVPAGSIALVDRGFCGFVVKAANAQAAGASAIIVANNVAAAPSTMGGADPNVTITGVMISQAAGAAIRAGTLPVGGSITRNPDFGCGSHTASGVPDLANDRLIVYNSSSAGGTCDFFEIVEVPLDDPSAAQKLTSVDSMHTCHAIGVILGDVNKLACAGGGGARIFSLDPADGASLTNPVLMHHFDIPGVTIGHSAAWSWDGEVLVFGHEPGGGTQARCQATSALVDRTLFFYDHEGNQLGTFVHPRPQTDLENCTWHNYNAVPTDKGRILVSGNYQSGISVLDFTNPADVREIAYADPAPLVDPDPPVGIEGGGDWSSYWYDGLIYESDMTRGLLVWNLSSRAVAGARKLGHLNPQTQEFSIPLKQRRG
;
A
#
# COMPACT_ATOMS: atom_id res chain seq x y z
N MET A 1 -1.76 8.43 -85.32
CA MET A 1 -2.00 7.07 -84.87
C MET A 1 -1.34 6.95 -83.49
N GLY A 2 -2.11 6.94 -82.39
CA GLY A 2 -1.59 6.81 -81.03
C GLY A 2 -2.76 6.81 -80.07
N SER A 3 -3.22 5.66 -79.73
CA SER A 3 -4.35 5.48 -78.80
C SER A 3 -3.89 5.63 -77.36
N SER A 4 -4.46 6.54 -76.61
CA SER A 4 -4.29 6.72 -75.18
C SER A 4 -5.20 5.76 -74.43
N PHE A 5 -4.59 4.86 -73.63
CA PHE A 5 -5.26 4.04 -72.59
C PHE A 5 -5.44 4.84 -71.33
N ARG A 6 -6.66 5.19 -70.98
CA ARG A 6 -7.03 5.64 -69.62
C ARG A 6 -7.23 4.45 -68.74
N ARG A 7 -6.42 4.35 -67.66
CA ARG A 7 -6.69 3.43 -66.54
C ARG A 7 -7.74 4.07 -65.64
N MET A 8 -8.88 3.43 -65.51
CA MET A 8 -9.83 3.69 -64.44
C MET A 8 -9.29 3.07 -63.14
N VAL A 9 -9.10 3.92 -62.14
CA VAL A 9 -8.88 3.48 -60.75
C VAL A 9 -10.28 3.30 -60.15
N GLY A 10 -10.67 2.07 -59.87
CA GLY A 10 -11.90 1.77 -59.14
C GLY A 10 -11.69 2.05 -57.65
N LEU A 11 -12.45 2.99 -57.12
CA LEU A 11 -12.62 3.22 -55.69
C LEU A 11 -13.48 2.05 -55.16
N ALA A 12 -12.89 1.15 -54.39
CA ALA A 12 -13.65 0.19 -53.61
C ALA A 12 -14.21 0.93 -52.37
N ALA A 13 -15.51 1.16 -52.35
CA ALA A 13 -16.20 1.62 -51.17
C ALA A 13 -16.25 0.46 -50.17
N VAL A 14 -15.54 0.60 -49.08
CA VAL A 14 -15.70 -0.26 -47.90
C VAL A 14 -17.04 0.14 -47.26
N VAL A 15 -18.07 -0.63 -47.50
CA VAL A 15 -19.32 -0.55 -46.76
C VAL A 15 -19.09 -1.19 -45.40
N THR A 16 -18.83 -0.37 -44.40
CA THR A 16 -18.90 -0.78 -43.00
C THR A 16 -20.36 -1.10 -42.70
N ALA A 17 -20.67 -2.37 -42.51
CA ALA A 17 -21.96 -2.82 -42.02
C ALA A 17 -22.12 -2.29 -40.59
N MET A 18 -22.82 -1.15 -40.42
CA MET A 18 -23.38 -0.78 -39.14
C MET A 18 -24.38 -1.85 -38.73
N GLY A 19 -24.01 -2.71 -37.83
CA GLY A 19 -24.93 -3.64 -37.20
C GLY A 19 -26.02 -2.83 -36.49
N VAL A 20 -27.25 -3.07 -36.88
CA VAL A 20 -28.43 -2.52 -36.19
C VAL A 20 -28.41 -3.14 -34.77
N MET A 21 -28.05 -2.33 -33.78
CA MET A 21 -28.18 -2.72 -32.37
C MET A 21 -29.68 -2.92 -32.05
N PRO A 22 -30.04 -3.93 -31.26
CA PRO A 22 -31.41 -4.09 -30.82
C PRO A 22 -31.82 -2.85 -30.01
N ALA A 23 -33.03 -2.36 -30.26
CA ALA A 23 -33.62 -1.22 -29.55
C ALA A 23 -33.66 -1.54 -28.04
N GLY A 24 -32.84 -0.84 -27.27
CA GLY A 24 -32.70 -1.03 -25.80
C GLY A 24 -31.28 -1.09 -25.29
N ALA A 25 -30.25 -1.17 -26.16
CA ALA A 25 -28.86 -1.03 -25.70
C ALA A 25 -28.56 0.46 -25.51
N ALA A 26 -28.26 0.86 -24.29
CA ALA A 26 -27.73 2.20 -24.02
C ALA A 26 -26.49 2.43 -24.89
N ALA A 27 -26.38 3.61 -25.49
CA ALA A 27 -25.17 3.99 -26.25
C ALA A 27 -23.99 3.97 -25.27
N ALA A 28 -22.86 3.36 -25.69
CA ALA A 28 -21.64 3.39 -24.89
C ALA A 28 -21.31 4.85 -24.54
N PRO A 29 -20.99 5.16 -23.28
CA PRO A 29 -20.58 6.50 -22.88
C PRO A 29 -19.43 6.99 -23.79
N GLU A 30 -19.41 8.28 -24.10
CA GLU A 30 -18.36 8.88 -24.92
C GLU A 30 -16.95 8.62 -24.36
N ALA A 31 -16.84 8.55 -23.01
CA ALA A 31 -15.63 8.25 -22.28
C ALA A 31 -14.97 6.91 -22.63
N VAL A 32 -15.74 5.92 -23.11
CA VAL A 32 -15.23 4.58 -23.48
C VAL A 32 -15.23 4.35 -25.00
N SER A 33 -15.47 5.37 -25.80
CA SER A 33 -15.54 5.24 -27.27
C SER A 33 -14.22 4.76 -27.90
N ALA A 34 -13.10 4.95 -27.22
CA ALA A 34 -11.77 4.55 -27.64
C ALA A 34 -11.24 3.29 -26.92
N PHE A 35 -12.06 2.62 -26.12
CA PHE A 35 -11.64 1.38 -25.45
C PHE A 35 -11.76 0.19 -26.41
N GLU A 36 -10.86 -0.79 -26.22
CA GLU A 36 -11.01 -2.13 -26.78
C GLU A 36 -11.51 -3.08 -25.69
N TRP A 37 -12.51 -3.89 -25.96
CA TRP A 37 -13.03 -4.86 -24.99
C TRP A 37 -13.47 -6.17 -25.63
N THR A 38 -13.49 -7.22 -24.81
CA THR A 38 -14.00 -8.53 -25.22
C THR A 38 -15.52 -8.51 -25.41
N LYS A 39 -16.04 -9.40 -26.27
CA LYS A 39 -17.49 -9.46 -26.63
C LYS A 39 -18.42 -9.67 -25.44
N ASN A 40 -17.94 -10.17 -24.32
CA ASN A 40 -18.69 -10.43 -23.09
C ASN A 40 -18.52 -9.32 -22.05
N MET A 41 -17.75 -8.27 -22.35
CA MET A 41 -17.60 -7.06 -21.54
C MET A 41 -18.36 -5.93 -22.22
N HIS A 42 -19.25 -5.25 -21.51
CA HIS A 42 -20.10 -4.21 -22.07
C HIS A 42 -20.10 -2.97 -21.20
N PRO A 43 -19.74 -1.78 -21.70
CA PRO A 43 -19.89 -0.54 -20.95
C PRO A 43 -21.38 -0.31 -20.68
N LEU A 44 -21.73 0.06 -19.45
CA LEU A 44 -23.11 0.21 -19.01
C LEU A 44 -23.42 1.66 -18.64
N GLY A 45 -22.62 2.27 -17.76
CA GLY A 45 -22.84 3.61 -17.25
C GLY A 45 -21.55 4.38 -17.00
N PHE A 46 -21.71 5.68 -16.79
CA PHE A 46 -20.58 6.58 -16.55
C PHE A 46 -20.99 7.79 -15.73
N SER A 47 -20.23 8.09 -14.67
CA SER A 47 -20.28 9.35 -13.93
C SER A 47 -18.94 10.06 -14.10
N PRO A 48 -18.90 11.19 -14.86
CA PRO A 48 -17.65 11.88 -15.16
C PRO A 48 -16.99 12.42 -13.88
N SER A 49 -15.67 12.53 -13.90
CA SER A 49 -14.95 13.25 -12.84
C SER A 49 -15.42 14.71 -12.81
N PRO A 50 -15.67 15.28 -11.63
CA PRO A 50 -16.13 16.68 -11.52
C PRO A 50 -15.08 17.68 -12.00
N VAL A 51 -13.80 17.29 -12.02
CA VAL A 51 -12.70 18.13 -12.49
C VAL A 51 -12.18 17.60 -13.83
N PRO A 52 -12.34 18.35 -14.93
CA PRO A 52 -11.75 18.00 -16.21
C PRO A 52 -10.23 18.10 -16.12
N LEU A 53 -9.55 16.97 -16.03
CA LEU A 53 -8.08 16.89 -15.85
C LEU A 53 -7.29 17.34 -17.07
N LEU A 54 -7.91 17.37 -18.25
CA LEU A 54 -7.32 17.82 -19.52
C LEU A 54 -6.85 19.29 -19.53
N ASN A 55 -7.14 20.07 -18.48
CA ASN A 55 -6.73 21.47 -18.34
C ASN A 55 -6.02 21.75 -17.02
N ALA A 56 -5.74 20.73 -16.22
CA ALA A 56 -4.97 20.91 -14.98
C ALA A 56 -3.50 21.18 -15.32
N THR A 57 -2.89 22.08 -14.57
CA THR A 57 -1.44 22.29 -14.64
C THR A 57 -0.75 20.95 -14.30
N PRO A 58 0.19 20.45 -15.12
CA PRO A 58 0.92 19.22 -14.82
C PRO A 58 1.45 19.22 -13.39
N GLY A 59 1.14 18.17 -12.61
CA GLY A 59 1.48 18.07 -11.20
C GLY A 59 0.48 18.69 -10.22
N ALA A 60 -0.60 19.34 -10.70
CA ALA A 60 -1.73 19.77 -9.86
C ALA A 60 -2.86 18.72 -9.88
N GLY A 61 -2.52 17.45 -10.13
CA GLY A 61 -3.48 16.41 -10.44
C GLY A 61 -4.46 16.12 -9.30
N ILE A 62 -5.72 16.39 -9.59
CA ILE A 62 -6.85 15.85 -8.83
C ILE A 62 -7.20 14.54 -9.51
N TYR A 63 -6.49 13.47 -9.16
CA TYR A 63 -6.78 12.14 -9.66
C TYR A 63 -7.81 11.48 -8.75
N ASN A 64 -8.70 10.67 -9.36
CA ASN A 64 -9.48 9.73 -8.58
C ASN A 64 -8.56 8.60 -8.07
N SER A 65 -8.93 8.01 -6.94
CA SER A 65 -8.22 6.88 -6.35
C SER A 65 -9.17 5.69 -6.14
N ASP A 66 -9.17 5.06 -4.99
CA ASP A 66 -9.85 3.81 -4.76
C ASP A 66 -11.38 3.94 -4.57
N LEU A 67 -12.08 2.80 -4.51
CA LEU A 67 -13.53 2.69 -4.36
C LEU A 67 -13.90 1.90 -3.11
N ALA A 68 -14.97 2.33 -2.46
CA ALA A 68 -15.70 1.54 -1.48
C ALA A 68 -17.21 1.65 -1.75
N PHE A 69 -18.01 0.70 -1.22
CA PHE A 69 -19.42 0.64 -1.54
C PHE A 69 -20.25 0.40 -0.27
N TRP A 70 -21.36 1.14 -0.16
CA TRP A 70 -22.36 0.89 0.86
C TRP A 70 -23.76 0.98 0.26
N GLY A 71 -24.48 -0.14 0.25
CA GLY A 71 -25.80 -0.23 -0.36
C GLY A 71 -25.76 0.12 -1.86
N ARG A 72 -26.36 1.26 -2.19
CA ARG A 72 -26.45 1.77 -3.56
C ARG A 72 -25.59 3.02 -3.79
N THR A 73 -24.60 3.20 -2.96
CA THR A 73 -23.65 4.32 -3.09
C THR A 73 -22.24 3.77 -3.30
N ALA A 74 -21.57 4.27 -4.33
CA ALA A 74 -20.13 4.13 -4.51
C ALA A 74 -19.46 5.37 -3.93
N TYR A 75 -18.43 5.15 -3.13
CA TYR A 75 -17.54 6.21 -2.63
C TYR A 75 -16.23 6.09 -3.38
N GLN A 76 -15.90 7.13 -4.14
CA GLN A 76 -14.67 7.20 -4.93
C GLN A 76 -13.72 8.20 -4.28
N GLY A 77 -12.57 7.72 -3.83
CA GLY A 77 -11.50 8.57 -3.32
C GLY A 77 -10.92 9.48 -4.40
N SER A 78 -10.28 10.54 -3.97
CA SER A 78 -9.52 11.43 -4.84
C SER A 78 -8.34 12.03 -4.09
N TYR A 79 -7.42 12.67 -4.81
CA TYR A 79 -6.27 13.34 -4.21
C TYR A 79 -6.62 14.58 -3.37
N GLN A 80 -7.88 15.01 -3.36
CA GLN A 80 -8.36 16.15 -2.57
C GLN A 80 -9.57 15.83 -1.70
N GLY A 81 -9.97 14.56 -1.62
CA GLY A 81 -11.12 14.15 -0.85
C GLY A 81 -11.72 12.86 -1.34
N PHE A 82 -13.02 12.85 -1.53
CA PHE A 82 -13.79 11.75 -2.10
C PHE A 82 -15.09 12.28 -2.68
N ARG A 83 -15.76 11.47 -3.47
CA ARG A 83 -17.13 11.75 -3.88
C ARG A 83 -18.04 10.56 -3.61
N SER A 84 -19.31 10.81 -3.44
CA SER A 84 -20.37 9.80 -3.37
C SER A 84 -21.20 9.81 -4.63
N VAL A 85 -21.48 8.61 -5.17
CA VAL A 85 -22.20 8.41 -6.42
C VAL A 85 -23.34 7.43 -6.19
N ASP A 86 -24.58 7.81 -6.48
CA ASP A 86 -25.74 6.91 -6.50
C ASP A 86 -25.62 5.96 -7.71
N ILE A 87 -25.51 4.68 -7.42
CA ILE A 87 -25.44 3.58 -8.38
C ILE A 87 -26.74 2.75 -8.42
N SER A 88 -27.86 3.32 -7.94
CA SER A 88 -29.18 2.65 -8.00
C SER A 88 -29.60 2.36 -9.42
N ASP A 89 -29.27 3.25 -10.34
CA ASP A 89 -29.38 3.07 -11.78
C ASP A 89 -27.96 2.99 -12.37
N PRO A 90 -27.41 1.77 -12.53
CA PRO A 90 -26.04 1.63 -13.00
C PRO A 90 -25.82 2.02 -14.47
N GLU A 91 -26.88 2.24 -15.24
CA GLU A 91 -26.80 2.80 -16.60
C GLU A 91 -26.60 4.32 -16.57
N ASN A 92 -26.99 4.96 -15.45
CA ASN A 92 -26.91 6.40 -15.28
C ASN A 92 -26.51 6.76 -13.84
N PRO A 93 -25.30 6.42 -13.39
CA PRO A 93 -24.83 6.72 -12.05
C PRO A 93 -24.75 8.22 -11.83
N GLN A 94 -25.30 8.72 -10.72
CA GLN A 94 -25.42 10.14 -10.41
C GLN A 94 -24.54 10.52 -9.24
N GLU A 95 -23.71 11.55 -9.42
CA GLU A 95 -23.00 12.14 -8.29
C GLU A 95 -24.00 12.71 -7.26
N ILE A 96 -23.85 12.30 -6.01
CA ILE A 96 -24.61 12.84 -4.87
C ILE A 96 -23.90 14.06 -4.32
N TYR A 97 -22.59 13.94 -4.10
CA TYR A 97 -21.75 14.98 -3.55
C TYR A 97 -20.26 14.76 -3.92
N ASP A 98 -19.57 15.87 -4.20
CA ASP A 98 -18.12 15.92 -4.42
C ASP A 98 -17.45 16.64 -3.24
N TYR A 99 -16.87 15.86 -2.33
CA TYR A 99 -16.13 16.36 -1.17
C TYR A 99 -14.65 16.53 -1.57
N ASN A 100 -14.31 17.71 -2.05
CA ASN A 100 -12.97 18.05 -2.55
C ASN A 100 -12.23 19.06 -1.66
N ASP A 101 -12.63 19.18 -0.38
CA ASP A 101 -12.14 20.20 0.57
C ASP A 101 -10.95 19.72 1.41
N CYS A 102 -10.30 18.62 1.03
CA CYS A 102 -9.07 18.15 1.67
C CYS A 102 -7.84 18.45 0.81
N SER A 103 -7.45 19.71 0.77
CA SER A 103 -6.29 20.16 -0.02
C SER A 103 -4.96 19.84 0.67
N PRO A 104 -4.03 19.13 0.03
CA PRO A 104 -2.72 18.84 0.60
C PRO A 104 -1.80 20.06 0.71
N GLY A 105 -2.17 21.20 0.09
CA GLY A 105 -1.34 22.42 0.10
C GLY A 105 -0.06 22.32 -0.73
N THR A 106 0.10 21.26 -1.52
CA THR A 106 1.23 21.01 -2.42
C THR A 106 0.72 20.71 -3.84
N THR A 107 1.62 20.72 -4.81
CA THR A 107 1.33 20.27 -6.18
C THR A 107 1.30 18.74 -6.31
N GLN A 108 1.81 18.01 -5.32
CA GLN A 108 1.72 16.57 -5.27
C GLN A 108 0.40 16.18 -4.62
N GLY A 109 -0.32 15.29 -5.26
CA GLY A 109 -1.59 14.80 -4.77
C GLY A 109 -1.44 13.99 -3.49
N ASN A 110 -2.55 13.83 -2.81
CA ASN A 110 -2.69 13.07 -1.60
C ASN A 110 -3.64 11.90 -1.89
N GLN A 111 -3.09 10.78 -2.35
CA GLN A 111 -3.86 9.57 -2.65
C GLN A 111 -4.75 9.25 -1.45
N GLY A 112 -6.05 9.26 -1.67
CA GLY A 112 -7.04 9.01 -0.63
C GLY A 112 -7.66 7.65 -0.84
N ASP A 113 -7.15 6.63 -0.14
CA ASP A 113 -7.85 5.35 -0.03
C ASP A 113 -9.08 5.52 0.84
N VAL A 114 -10.17 4.86 0.52
CA VAL A 114 -11.46 5.03 1.20
C VAL A 114 -12.00 3.71 1.72
N ILE A 115 -12.53 3.75 2.94
CA ILE A 115 -13.23 2.65 3.60
C ILE A 115 -14.58 3.18 4.06
N VAL A 116 -15.64 2.39 3.92
CA VAL A 116 -16.97 2.78 4.39
C VAL A 116 -17.57 1.68 5.24
N TRP A 117 -18.18 2.08 6.38
CA TRP A 117 -18.99 1.19 7.20
C TRP A 117 -20.16 1.96 7.81
N GLY A 118 -21.37 1.68 7.34
CA GLY A 118 -22.55 2.44 7.76
C GLY A 118 -22.44 3.93 7.43
N ASP A 119 -22.52 4.73 8.45
CA ASP A 119 -22.41 6.19 8.36
C ASP A 119 -20.98 6.70 8.58
N VAL A 120 -19.98 5.81 8.59
CA VAL A 120 -18.58 6.16 8.79
C VAL A 120 -17.78 5.95 7.50
N LEU A 121 -17.03 6.99 7.09
CA LEU A 121 -16.02 6.88 6.05
C LEU A 121 -14.65 7.18 6.64
N VAL A 122 -13.65 6.33 6.32
CA VAL A 122 -12.25 6.55 6.67
C VAL A 122 -11.46 6.79 5.39
N ARG A 123 -10.62 7.82 5.40
CA ARG A 123 -9.76 8.19 4.28
C ARG A 123 -8.31 8.29 4.69
N SER A 124 -7.41 7.71 3.91
CA SER A 124 -5.97 7.87 4.12
C SER A 124 -5.48 9.27 3.66
N TRP A 125 -4.45 9.77 4.35
CA TRP A 125 -3.73 11.00 3.98
C TRP A 125 -2.23 10.68 3.92
N ASN A 126 -1.68 10.56 2.71
CA ASN A 126 -0.37 9.96 2.46
C ASN A 126 0.79 10.93 2.16
N SER A 127 0.57 12.22 2.31
CA SER A 127 1.61 13.23 2.10
C SER A 127 1.70 14.14 3.31
N PRO A 128 2.91 14.49 3.80
CA PRO A 128 3.04 15.39 4.93
C PRO A 128 2.30 16.70 4.69
N ALA A 129 1.33 17.02 5.56
CA ALA A 129 0.60 18.27 5.48
C ALA A 129 1.56 19.46 5.61
N THR A 130 1.31 20.51 4.85
CA THR A 130 2.06 21.77 4.88
C THR A 130 1.33 22.80 5.76
N ALA A 131 1.89 23.97 5.90
CA ALA A 131 1.24 25.08 6.63
C ALA A 131 -0.04 25.61 5.93
N THR A 132 -0.28 25.20 4.68
CA THR A 132 -1.46 25.59 3.88
C THR A 132 -2.40 24.43 3.61
N SER A 133 -2.11 23.24 4.13
CA SER A 133 -3.01 22.09 4.01
C SER A 133 -4.28 22.32 4.83
N SER A 134 -5.41 21.98 4.24
CA SER A 134 -6.73 22.13 4.88
C SER A 134 -7.61 20.92 4.59
N CYS A 135 -8.56 20.64 5.46
CA CYS A 135 -9.64 19.70 5.24
C CYS A 135 -10.84 20.15 6.07
N ASP A 136 -12.03 20.06 5.52
CA ASP A 136 -13.28 20.51 6.16
C ASP A 136 -13.22 21.98 6.62
N GLY A 137 -12.72 22.85 5.74
CA GLY A 137 -12.58 24.29 6.06
C GLY A 137 -11.57 24.63 7.14
N ALA A 138 -10.87 23.65 7.74
CA ALA A 138 -9.88 23.85 8.80
C ALA A 138 -8.46 23.52 8.33
N LEU A 139 -7.46 24.19 8.93
CA LEU A 139 -6.06 23.85 8.67
C LEU A 139 -5.71 22.48 9.28
N VAL A 140 -5.08 21.65 8.49
CA VAL A 140 -4.47 20.41 8.95
C VAL A 140 -3.10 20.73 9.54
N GLY A 141 -2.76 20.14 10.69
CA GLY A 141 -1.47 20.37 11.34
C GLY A 141 -0.30 20.02 10.44
N ALA A 142 0.68 20.93 10.29
CA ALA A 142 1.85 20.70 9.45
C ALA A 142 2.58 19.42 9.85
N GLY A 143 2.91 18.59 8.87
CA GLY A 143 3.50 17.27 9.06
C GLY A 143 2.49 16.16 9.36
N PHE A 144 1.20 16.43 9.38
CA PHE A 144 0.19 15.39 9.52
C PHE A 144 0.25 14.42 8.32
N GLU A 145 0.31 13.16 8.62
CA GLU A 145 -0.01 12.02 7.77
C GLU A 145 -0.79 11.03 8.63
N GLY A 146 -1.84 10.43 8.08
CA GLY A 146 -2.66 9.54 8.90
C GLY A 146 -4.02 9.27 8.29
N LEU A 147 -5.02 9.09 9.14
CA LEU A 147 -6.39 8.83 8.72
C LEU A 147 -7.30 9.99 9.12
N HIS A 148 -8.19 10.36 8.22
CA HIS A 148 -9.35 11.17 8.49
C HIS A 148 -10.59 10.28 8.61
N VAL A 149 -11.44 10.57 9.59
CA VAL A 149 -12.71 9.88 9.81
C VAL A 149 -13.84 10.88 9.63
N PHE A 150 -14.79 10.53 8.76
CA PHE A 150 -15.94 11.35 8.42
C PHE A 150 -17.22 10.68 8.89
N ASP A 151 -18.15 11.48 9.42
CA ASP A 151 -19.56 11.14 9.52
C ASP A 151 -20.22 11.42 8.16
N ILE A 152 -20.76 10.39 7.53
CA ILE A 152 -21.43 10.43 6.24
C ILE A 152 -22.95 10.13 6.37
N SER A 153 -23.52 10.25 7.57
CA SER A 153 -24.96 10.07 7.80
C SER A 153 -25.81 11.01 6.94
N ASN A 154 -25.27 12.19 6.63
CA ASN A 154 -25.76 13.06 5.56
C ASN A 154 -24.81 12.97 4.35
N PRO A 155 -25.08 12.17 3.33
CA PRO A 155 -24.18 12.00 2.20
C PRO A 155 -24.00 13.25 1.32
N GLN A 156 -24.77 14.30 1.57
CA GLN A 156 -24.66 15.61 0.89
C GLN A 156 -23.87 16.64 1.72
N ASP A 157 -23.42 16.28 2.92
CA ASP A 157 -22.72 17.17 3.83
C ASP A 157 -21.90 16.33 4.83
N PRO A 158 -20.85 15.63 4.36
CA PRO A 158 -19.96 14.86 5.23
C PRO A 158 -19.21 15.77 6.20
N ASP A 159 -19.12 15.36 7.47
CA ASP A 159 -18.38 16.08 8.52
C ASP A 159 -17.09 15.34 8.88
N LEU A 160 -15.95 16.03 8.93
CA LEU A 160 -14.70 15.48 9.46
C LEU A 160 -14.78 15.43 10.99
N VAL A 161 -14.95 14.23 11.56
CA VAL A 161 -15.13 14.05 13.01
C VAL A 161 -13.85 13.66 13.75
N ALA A 162 -12.85 13.05 13.07
CA ALA A 162 -11.57 12.74 13.67
C ALA A 162 -10.41 12.79 12.67
N SER A 163 -9.23 13.13 13.20
CA SER A 163 -7.94 13.04 12.51
C SER A 163 -6.98 12.22 13.37
N VAL A 164 -6.59 11.04 12.88
CA VAL A 164 -5.68 10.12 13.59
C VAL A 164 -4.29 10.25 13.01
N PRO A 165 -3.32 10.90 13.69
CA PRO A 165 -1.97 11.05 13.17
C PRO A 165 -1.23 9.71 13.25
N LEU A 166 -0.58 9.33 12.13
CA LEU A 166 0.20 8.10 11.98
C LEU A 166 1.64 8.38 11.54
N ALA A 167 2.03 9.65 11.43
CA ALA A 167 3.41 10.10 11.36
C ALA A 167 3.69 11.06 12.50
N ALA A 168 4.70 10.75 13.30
CA ALA A 168 5.20 11.68 14.29
C ALA A 168 6.34 12.50 13.67
N PHE A 169 6.00 13.68 13.14
CA PHE A 169 6.97 14.57 12.50
C PHE A 169 8.14 14.90 13.44
N GLY A 170 9.37 14.51 13.04
CA GLY A 170 10.58 14.69 13.84
C GLY A 170 10.85 13.64 14.91
N ALA A 171 9.97 12.65 15.11
CA ALA A 171 10.25 11.51 15.97
C ALA A 171 11.34 10.62 15.36
N GLN A 172 12.15 10.01 16.22
CA GLN A 172 13.11 9.00 15.78
C GLN A 172 12.44 7.62 15.80
N PRO A 173 12.77 6.73 14.85
CA PRO A 173 12.10 5.44 14.72
C PRO A 173 12.37 4.48 15.88
N HIS A 174 13.43 4.70 16.64
CA HIS A 174 13.82 3.84 17.74
C HIS A 174 14.13 4.64 18.99
N VAL A 175 14.16 3.95 20.12
CA VAL A 175 14.55 4.51 21.41
C VAL A 175 15.51 3.58 22.14
N VAL A 176 16.46 4.21 22.85
CA VAL A 176 17.31 3.55 23.84
C VAL A 176 16.84 3.97 25.21
N THR A 177 16.49 3.00 26.07
CA THR A 177 16.13 3.27 27.47
C THR A 177 17.25 2.83 28.39
N ILE A 178 17.68 3.71 29.29
CA ILE A 178 18.64 3.42 30.37
C ILE A 178 17.87 3.29 31.66
N ALA A 179 18.01 2.14 32.32
CA ALA A 179 17.15 1.76 33.45
C ALA A 179 17.55 2.36 34.82
N GLY A 180 18.73 2.97 34.92
CA GLY A 180 19.18 3.46 36.24
C GLY A 180 20.33 4.45 36.17
N GLY A 181 20.71 4.96 37.38
CA GLY A 181 21.79 5.94 37.52
C GLY A 181 21.40 7.35 37.08
N ALA A 182 22.40 8.23 36.98
CA ALA A 182 22.18 9.64 36.57
C ALA A 182 21.76 9.80 35.13
N ALA A 183 21.94 8.76 34.29
CA ALA A 183 21.55 8.72 32.89
C ALA A 183 20.24 7.97 32.66
N ALA A 184 19.45 7.65 33.70
CA ALA A 184 18.16 7.00 33.54
C ALA A 184 17.22 7.84 32.67
N GLY A 185 16.59 7.21 31.67
CA GLY A 185 15.72 7.91 30.72
C GLY A 185 15.66 7.24 29.37
N THR A 186 14.85 7.80 28.48
CA THR A 186 14.65 7.35 27.10
C THR A 186 15.30 8.33 26.14
N TYR A 187 16.08 7.81 25.20
CA TYR A 187 16.86 8.57 24.25
C TYR A 187 16.44 8.21 22.82
N PRO A 188 15.99 9.18 22.01
CA PRO A 188 15.67 8.97 20.61
C PRO A 188 16.86 8.40 19.83
N ALA A 189 16.58 7.44 18.94
CA ALA A 189 17.60 6.74 18.17
C ALA A 189 17.16 6.47 16.73
N ALA A 190 18.12 6.48 15.79
CA ALA A 190 17.94 6.01 14.42
C ALA A 190 18.54 4.61 14.26
N GLY A 191 18.04 3.82 13.32
CA GLY A 191 18.47 2.45 13.05
C GLY A 191 19.70 2.34 12.15
N ALA A 192 19.94 1.14 11.66
CA ALA A 192 21.00 0.80 10.72
C ALA A 192 20.43 0.05 9.50
N ASN A 193 21.12 0.14 8.34
CA ASN A 193 20.77 -0.60 7.13
C ASN A 193 21.34 -2.04 7.13
N TRP A 194 21.77 -2.52 8.28
CA TRP A 194 22.36 -3.83 8.50
C TRP A 194 21.93 -4.39 9.87
N GLY A 195 22.10 -5.70 10.04
CA GLY A 195 21.71 -6.40 11.28
C GLY A 195 20.20 -6.54 11.44
N THR A 196 19.77 -6.96 12.63
CA THR A 196 18.35 -7.11 12.95
C THR A 196 17.78 -5.77 13.40
N PRO A 197 16.71 -5.25 12.78
CA PRO A 197 16.09 -4.00 13.21
C PRO A 197 15.47 -4.14 14.61
N PRO A 198 15.40 -3.06 15.41
CA PRO A 198 14.67 -3.06 16.67
C PRO A 198 13.16 -3.28 16.43
N THR A 199 12.53 -4.08 17.29
CA THR A 199 11.09 -4.34 17.29
C THR A 199 10.40 -3.66 18.49
N LEU A 200 9.08 -3.76 18.62
CA LEU A 200 8.37 -3.31 19.81
C LEU A 200 8.74 -4.15 21.05
N ALA A 201 9.12 -5.41 20.87
CA ALA A 201 9.68 -6.23 21.95
C ALA A 201 11.07 -5.71 22.34
N PRO A 202 11.32 -5.36 23.63
CA PRO A 202 12.59 -4.77 24.04
C PRO A 202 13.76 -5.75 23.90
N LEU A 203 14.80 -5.37 23.15
CA LEU A 203 16.10 -6.02 23.26
C LEU A 203 16.79 -5.47 24.52
N THR A 204 16.85 -6.28 25.57
CA THR A 204 17.40 -5.87 26.87
C THR A 204 18.84 -6.35 27.05
N GLY A 205 19.65 -5.57 27.76
CA GLY A 205 21.03 -5.95 28.07
C GLY A 205 21.71 -4.95 28.99
N THR A 206 22.95 -5.26 29.37
CA THR A 206 23.79 -4.33 30.13
C THR A 206 24.53 -3.43 29.15
N VAL A 207 24.33 -2.11 29.21
CA VAL A 207 25.06 -1.12 28.42
C VAL A 207 26.46 -0.97 28.99
N VAL A 208 27.46 -1.18 28.14
CA VAL A 208 28.90 -1.15 28.49
C VAL A 208 29.62 -0.17 27.56
N ALA A 209 30.33 0.80 28.12
CA ALA A 209 31.21 1.65 27.33
C ALA A 209 32.40 0.84 26.80
N VAL A 210 32.60 0.90 25.48
CA VAL A 210 33.72 0.22 24.83
C VAL A 210 35.01 1.02 25.04
N ASN A 211 36.11 0.29 25.23
CA ASN A 211 37.48 0.80 25.13
C ASN A 211 38.29 -0.24 24.34
N ASP A 212 38.64 0.07 23.11
CA ASP A 212 39.44 -0.79 22.22
C ASP A 212 40.96 -0.58 22.43
N GLY A 213 41.35 0.42 23.25
CA GLY A 213 42.74 0.67 23.65
C GLY A 213 43.60 1.27 22.55
N VAL A 214 43.07 1.59 21.38
CA VAL A 214 43.84 2.07 20.22
C VAL A 214 43.34 3.44 19.76
N ILE A 215 44.26 4.35 19.48
CA ILE A 215 43.94 5.58 18.78
C ILE A 215 44.35 5.39 17.33
N GLY A 216 43.40 5.14 16.45
CA GLY A 216 43.66 4.94 15.04
C GLY A 216 44.33 6.16 14.38
N ALA A 217 45.35 5.91 13.56
CA ALA A 217 46.07 6.96 12.88
C ALA A 217 45.29 7.51 11.69
N GLY A 218 44.87 8.77 11.72
CA GLY A 218 44.11 9.45 10.65
C GLY A 218 43.96 10.94 10.91
N THR A 219 43.16 11.61 10.05
CA THR A 219 42.86 13.03 10.23
C THR A 219 41.36 13.25 10.02
N PRO A 220 40.56 13.43 11.08
CA PRO A 220 40.96 13.38 12.50
C PRO A 220 41.37 11.97 12.94
N PRO A 221 42.16 11.82 14.02
CA PRO A 221 42.52 10.53 14.57
C PRO A 221 41.30 9.82 15.18
N GLY A 222 41.40 8.51 15.30
CA GLY A 222 40.45 7.70 16.05
C GLY A 222 40.47 7.99 17.55
N THR A 223 39.59 7.30 18.30
CA THR A 223 39.55 7.37 19.77
C THR A 223 39.52 5.95 20.31
N VAL A 224 39.96 5.76 21.55
CA VAL A 224 39.91 4.45 22.23
C VAL A 224 38.47 3.96 22.50
N THR A 225 37.47 4.75 22.15
CA THR A 225 36.06 4.46 22.40
C THR A 225 35.26 4.31 21.10
N ASP A 226 35.93 4.36 19.95
CA ASP A 226 35.21 4.33 18.66
C ASP A 226 34.88 2.90 18.18
N GLY A 227 35.49 1.86 18.76
CA GLY A 227 35.23 0.45 18.46
C GLY A 227 35.68 0.02 17.06
N CYS A 228 36.66 0.74 16.49
CA CYS A 228 37.21 0.41 15.18
C CYS A 228 38.17 -0.77 15.21
N GLU A 229 38.79 -1.04 16.35
CA GLU A 229 39.66 -2.17 16.62
C GLU A 229 38.94 -3.22 17.49
N PRO A 230 39.42 -4.49 17.49
CA PRO A 230 38.86 -5.53 18.34
C PRO A 230 38.88 -5.16 19.83
N PHE A 231 37.78 -5.39 20.53
CA PHE A 231 37.62 -5.13 21.95
C PHE A 231 36.94 -6.29 22.67
N THR A 232 36.75 -6.21 23.96
CA THR A 232 36.02 -7.19 24.74
C THR A 232 34.91 -6.55 25.56
N VAL A 233 33.75 -7.21 25.60
CA VAL A 233 32.61 -6.87 26.46
C VAL A 233 32.01 -8.14 27.02
N PRO A 234 31.26 -8.10 28.14
CA PRO A 234 30.51 -9.27 28.60
C PRO A 234 29.54 -9.76 27.51
N ALA A 235 29.44 -11.08 27.34
CA ALA A 235 28.53 -11.68 26.37
C ALA A 235 27.08 -11.24 26.62
N GLY A 236 26.34 -10.93 25.55
CA GLY A 236 24.96 -10.44 25.61
C GLY A 236 24.80 -8.97 26.06
N SER A 237 25.91 -8.24 26.25
CA SER A 237 25.84 -6.80 26.55
C SER A 237 25.48 -5.96 25.34
N ILE A 238 25.09 -4.71 25.56
CA ILE A 238 24.89 -3.66 24.55
C ILE A 238 26.15 -2.79 24.55
N ALA A 239 26.91 -2.82 23.46
CA ALA A 239 28.16 -2.08 23.32
C ALA A 239 27.89 -0.60 23.00
N LEU A 240 28.40 0.34 23.79
CA LEU A 240 28.34 1.78 23.51
C LEU A 240 29.66 2.26 22.94
N VAL A 241 29.65 2.72 21.67
CA VAL A 241 30.82 3.24 20.95
C VAL A 241 30.57 4.67 20.45
N ASP A 242 31.64 5.36 20.04
CA ASP A 242 31.54 6.67 19.39
C ASP A 242 31.54 6.55 17.86
N ARG A 243 30.81 7.44 17.20
CA ARG A 243 30.89 7.62 15.75
C ARG A 243 32.25 8.22 15.37
N GLY A 244 32.83 7.77 14.27
CA GLY A 244 34.02 8.32 13.66
C GLY A 244 35.06 7.27 13.29
N PHE A 245 36.08 7.67 12.57
CA PHE A 245 37.27 6.94 12.12
C PHE A 245 36.95 5.80 11.12
N CYS A 246 36.21 4.77 11.50
CA CYS A 246 35.83 3.67 10.61
C CYS A 246 34.31 3.62 10.32
N GLY A 247 33.93 2.78 9.36
CA GLY A 247 32.53 2.55 9.00
C GLY A 247 31.71 1.89 10.11
N PHE A 248 30.41 2.15 10.15
CA PHE A 248 29.50 1.60 11.17
C PHE A 248 29.49 0.07 11.19
N VAL A 249 29.55 -0.55 10.02
CA VAL A 249 29.57 -2.02 9.87
C VAL A 249 30.83 -2.63 10.53
N VAL A 250 31.97 -1.95 10.47
CA VAL A 250 33.21 -2.39 11.13
C VAL A 250 33.03 -2.41 12.65
N LYS A 251 32.45 -1.33 13.21
CA LYS A 251 32.16 -1.25 14.66
C LYS A 251 31.19 -2.35 15.09
N ALA A 252 30.15 -2.60 14.28
CA ALA A 252 29.18 -3.63 14.55
C ALA A 252 29.78 -5.04 14.48
N ALA A 253 30.64 -5.31 13.48
CA ALA A 253 31.36 -6.58 13.36
C ALA A 253 32.26 -6.83 14.57
N ASN A 254 33.00 -5.82 15.04
CA ASN A 254 33.84 -5.91 16.23
C ASN A 254 32.99 -6.15 17.51
N ALA A 255 31.83 -5.46 17.64
CA ALA A 255 30.92 -5.67 18.76
C ALA A 255 30.34 -7.09 18.74
N GLN A 256 29.91 -7.57 17.60
CA GLN A 256 29.42 -8.94 17.43
C GLN A 256 30.50 -9.98 17.74
N ALA A 257 31.72 -9.78 17.24
CA ALA A 257 32.85 -10.67 17.55
C ALA A 257 33.22 -10.67 19.03
N ALA A 258 32.99 -9.56 19.73
CA ALA A 258 33.15 -9.43 21.17
C ALA A 258 32.01 -10.10 21.98
N GLY A 259 30.96 -10.61 21.32
CA GLY A 259 29.80 -11.24 21.94
C GLY A 259 28.70 -10.29 22.41
N ALA A 260 28.70 -9.03 21.95
CA ALA A 260 27.59 -8.11 22.21
C ALA A 260 26.30 -8.55 21.50
N SER A 261 25.14 -8.31 22.12
CA SER A 261 23.82 -8.55 21.51
C SER A 261 23.36 -7.38 20.64
N ALA A 262 23.89 -6.17 20.91
CA ALA A 262 23.58 -4.95 20.16
C ALA A 262 24.69 -3.92 20.30
N ILE A 263 24.64 -2.90 19.42
CA ILE A 263 25.55 -1.76 19.47
C ILE A 263 24.77 -0.43 19.46
N ILE A 264 25.15 0.46 20.35
CA ILE A 264 24.73 1.87 20.38
C ILE A 264 25.89 2.73 19.90
N VAL A 265 25.70 3.52 18.85
CA VAL A 265 26.68 4.47 18.35
C VAL A 265 26.29 5.89 18.79
N ALA A 266 27.11 6.52 19.61
CA ALA A 266 26.94 7.93 19.97
C ALA A 266 27.42 8.82 18.81
N ASN A 267 26.56 9.71 18.30
CA ASN A 267 26.93 10.63 17.24
C ASN A 267 28.11 11.55 17.66
N ASN A 268 28.94 11.94 16.72
CA ASN A 268 30.10 12.83 16.98
C ASN A 268 29.83 14.28 16.58
N VAL A 269 28.60 14.59 16.11
CA VAL A 269 28.15 15.95 15.78
C VAL A 269 26.87 16.29 16.52
N ALA A 270 26.67 17.58 16.81
CA ALA A 270 25.48 18.09 17.50
C ALA A 270 24.28 18.13 16.53
N ALA A 271 23.84 16.95 16.07
CA ALA A 271 22.70 16.76 15.18
C ALA A 271 21.82 15.63 15.71
N ALA A 272 20.59 15.54 15.18
CA ALA A 272 19.73 14.40 15.42
C ALA A 272 20.41 13.08 14.98
N PRO A 273 20.06 11.94 15.59
CA PRO A 273 20.47 10.64 15.09
C PRO A 273 20.08 10.45 13.63
N SER A 274 20.91 9.76 12.86
CA SER A 274 20.66 9.44 11.46
C SER A 274 20.87 7.94 11.21
N THR A 275 20.17 7.39 10.23
CA THR A 275 20.32 5.98 9.82
C THR A 275 21.78 5.68 9.48
N MET A 276 22.30 4.60 10.03
CA MET A 276 23.66 4.15 9.81
C MET A 276 23.76 3.32 8.53
N GLY A 277 24.48 3.83 7.55
CA GLY A 277 24.73 3.14 6.29
C GLY A 277 25.76 2.01 6.39
N GLY A 278 25.89 1.26 5.30
CA GLY A 278 26.77 0.10 5.13
C GLY A 278 25.99 -1.18 4.89
N ALA A 279 26.69 -2.23 4.46
CA ALA A 279 26.11 -3.57 4.28
C ALA A 279 27.17 -4.63 4.57
N ASP A 280 26.83 -5.61 5.41
CA ASP A 280 27.58 -6.85 5.61
C ASP A 280 26.59 -7.92 6.05
N PRO A 281 26.34 -8.95 5.25
CA PRO A 281 25.38 -10.01 5.58
C PRO A 281 25.79 -10.86 6.81
N ASN A 282 27.04 -10.76 7.27
CA ASN A 282 27.51 -11.46 8.45
C ASN A 282 27.25 -10.71 9.75
N VAL A 283 26.91 -9.41 9.67
CA VAL A 283 26.55 -8.61 10.83
C VAL A 283 25.05 -8.74 11.08
N THR A 284 24.69 -9.40 12.18
CA THR A 284 23.31 -9.74 12.53
C THR A 284 22.80 -9.04 13.80
N ILE A 285 23.71 -8.44 14.61
CA ILE A 285 23.30 -7.74 15.83
C ILE A 285 22.55 -6.43 15.51
N THR A 286 21.67 -6.04 16.42
CA THR A 286 20.94 -4.77 16.34
C THR A 286 21.87 -3.57 16.51
N GLY A 287 21.74 -2.56 15.62
CA GLY A 287 22.51 -1.30 15.71
C GLY A 287 21.60 -0.07 15.72
N VAL A 288 21.87 0.86 16.65
CA VAL A 288 21.18 2.15 16.70
C VAL A 288 22.18 3.30 16.96
N MET A 289 21.86 4.48 16.41
CA MET A 289 22.58 5.73 16.66
C MET A 289 21.75 6.60 17.60
N ILE A 290 22.40 7.16 18.61
CA ILE A 290 21.86 8.21 19.50
C ILE A 290 22.57 9.54 19.25
N SER A 291 21.99 10.65 19.73
CA SER A 291 22.63 11.96 19.64
C SER A 291 23.95 12.03 20.40
N GLN A 292 24.81 12.99 20.05
CA GLN A 292 26.06 13.26 20.77
C GLN A 292 25.79 13.56 22.25
N ALA A 293 24.80 14.37 22.55
CA ALA A 293 24.42 14.74 23.92
C ALA A 293 23.95 13.51 24.74
N ALA A 294 23.15 12.62 24.11
CA ALA A 294 22.72 11.38 24.75
C ALA A 294 23.89 10.45 25.06
N GLY A 295 24.81 10.28 24.10
CA GLY A 295 26.04 9.50 24.31
C GLY A 295 26.90 10.03 25.46
N ALA A 296 27.08 11.36 25.50
CA ALA A 296 27.82 12.01 26.59
C ALA A 296 27.13 11.82 27.96
N ALA A 297 25.79 11.97 28.02
CA ALA A 297 25.03 11.78 29.25
C ALA A 297 25.13 10.33 29.78
N ILE A 298 25.02 9.34 28.89
CA ILE A 298 25.12 7.92 29.26
C ILE A 298 26.54 7.59 29.74
N ARG A 299 27.59 8.12 29.10
CA ARG A 299 28.99 7.92 29.52
C ARG A 299 29.32 8.61 30.84
N ALA A 300 28.72 9.78 31.12
CA ALA A 300 28.88 10.49 32.38
C ALA A 300 28.16 9.78 33.56
N GLY A 301 27.21 8.87 33.25
CA GLY A 301 26.54 8.03 34.24
C GLY A 301 27.43 6.88 34.73
N THR A 302 26.88 6.12 35.66
CA THR A 302 27.57 4.91 36.17
C THR A 302 27.36 3.75 35.20
N LEU A 303 28.38 3.38 34.45
CA LEU A 303 28.39 2.18 33.60
C LEU A 303 29.19 1.06 34.28
N PRO A 304 28.85 -0.21 34.08
CA PRO A 304 27.75 -0.74 33.29
C PRO A 304 26.36 -0.52 33.93
N VAL A 305 25.31 -0.39 33.11
CA VAL A 305 23.94 -0.15 33.56
C VAL A 305 22.93 -0.93 32.68
N GLY A 306 21.80 -1.33 33.25
CA GLY A 306 20.74 -1.97 32.49
C GLY A 306 20.13 -1.01 31.43
N GLY A 307 19.85 -1.53 30.25
CA GLY A 307 19.21 -0.75 29.20
C GLY A 307 18.46 -1.64 28.22
N SER A 308 17.72 -0.99 27.32
CA SER A 308 17.02 -1.65 26.24
C SER A 308 17.02 -0.80 24.96
N ILE A 309 16.81 -1.48 23.85
CA ILE A 309 16.59 -0.89 22.52
C ILE A 309 15.25 -1.39 22.02
N THR A 310 14.36 -0.47 21.63
CA THR A 310 13.05 -0.80 21.06
C THR A 310 12.76 0.07 19.85
N ARG A 311 11.80 -0.37 19.01
CA ARG A 311 11.12 0.58 18.14
C ARG A 311 10.35 1.58 19.00
N ASN A 312 10.33 2.83 18.57
CA ASN A 312 9.54 3.87 19.23
C ASN A 312 8.04 3.62 18.92
N PRO A 313 7.20 3.33 19.92
CA PRO A 313 5.77 3.09 19.68
C PRO A 313 5.03 4.33 19.14
N ASP A 314 5.56 5.53 19.42
CA ASP A 314 4.99 6.79 18.94
C ASP A 314 5.48 7.16 17.52
N PHE A 315 6.45 6.41 16.98
CA PHE A 315 6.90 6.59 15.60
C PHE A 315 5.85 6.00 14.67
N GLY A 316 5.48 6.76 13.63
CA GLY A 316 4.60 6.32 12.57
C GLY A 316 5.24 6.59 11.22
N CYS A 317 4.81 5.85 10.23
CA CYS A 317 5.30 5.93 8.86
C CYS A 317 4.34 6.67 7.91
N GLY A 318 3.37 7.37 8.46
CA GLY A 318 2.32 7.99 7.68
C GLY A 318 1.26 6.99 7.24
N SER A 319 0.50 7.38 6.24
CA SER A 319 -0.59 6.58 5.70
C SER A 319 -0.49 6.55 4.19
N HIS A 320 -0.88 5.43 3.57
CA HIS A 320 -0.96 5.32 2.11
C HIS A 320 -2.23 4.58 1.71
N THR A 321 -2.37 3.31 2.11
CA THR A 321 -3.60 2.55 1.95
C THR A 321 -4.16 2.17 3.31
N ALA A 322 -5.44 1.84 3.33
CA ALA A 322 -6.12 1.45 4.55
C ALA A 322 -7.13 0.33 4.27
N SER A 323 -7.20 -0.66 5.16
CA SER A 323 -8.15 -1.78 5.05
C SER A 323 -9.00 -1.86 6.30
N GLY A 324 -10.32 -1.73 6.15
CA GLY A 324 -11.27 -1.72 7.26
C GLY A 324 -11.91 -3.07 7.50
N VAL A 325 -11.95 -3.51 8.75
CA VAL A 325 -12.56 -4.77 9.19
C VAL A 325 -13.54 -4.48 10.33
N PRO A 326 -14.83 -4.82 10.20
CA PRO A 326 -15.79 -4.61 11.28
C PRO A 326 -15.55 -5.60 12.43
N ASP A 327 -15.43 -5.05 13.63
CA ASP A 327 -15.42 -5.79 14.90
C ASP A 327 -16.74 -5.51 15.64
N LEU A 328 -17.83 -6.05 15.09
CA LEU A 328 -19.19 -5.78 15.57
C LEU A 328 -19.45 -6.29 17.01
N ALA A 329 -18.63 -7.22 17.50
CA ALA A 329 -18.73 -7.67 18.89
C ALA A 329 -18.28 -6.58 19.89
N ASN A 330 -17.45 -5.65 19.43
CA ASN A 330 -16.91 -4.53 20.21
C ASN A 330 -17.39 -3.17 19.68
N ASP A 331 -18.36 -3.13 18.79
CA ASP A 331 -18.99 -1.95 18.19
C ASP A 331 -17.96 -0.95 17.60
N ARG A 332 -17.04 -1.49 16.78
CA ARG A 332 -15.97 -0.69 16.19
C ARG A 332 -15.57 -1.21 14.81
N LEU A 333 -14.94 -0.34 14.04
CA LEU A 333 -14.18 -0.67 12.85
C LEU A 333 -12.68 -0.73 13.21
N ILE A 334 -12.01 -1.82 12.87
CA ILE A 334 -10.56 -1.94 12.92
C ILE A 334 -10.01 -1.56 11.56
N VAL A 335 -9.08 -0.61 11.53
CA VAL A 335 -8.43 -0.14 10.31
C VAL A 335 -6.95 -0.49 10.37
N TYR A 336 -6.50 -1.30 9.42
CA TYR A 336 -5.09 -1.58 9.18
C TYR A 336 -4.54 -0.51 8.25
N ASN A 337 -3.69 0.35 8.77
CA ASN A 337 -3.04 1.41 8.01
C ASN A 337 -1.69 0.93 7.48
N SER A 338 -1.46 1.16 6.21
CA SER A 338 -0.22 0.86 5.52
C SER A 338 0.46 2.14 5.06
N SER A 339 1.77 2.07 4.83
CA SER A 339 2.56 3.18 4.31
C SER A 339 3.36 2.75 3.09
N SER A 340 3.55 3.63 2.12
CA SER A 340 4.47 3.41 1.00
C SER A 340 5.93 3.74 1.34
N ALA A 341 6.19 4.29 2.54
CA ALA A 341 7.53 4.66 2.97
C ALA A 341 8.40 3.42 3.20
N GLY A 342 9.53 3.34 2.52
CA GLY A 342 10.52 2.28 2.71
C GLY A 342 11.42 2.48 3.93
N GLY A 343 12.37 1.59 4.12
CA GLY A 343 13.45 1.74 5.09
C GLY A 343 13.09 1.29 6.50
N THR A 344 12.80 2.21 7.41
CA THR A 344 12.48 1.90 8.82
C THR A 344 11.01 1.59 9.08
N CYS A 345 10.20 1.54 8.03
CA CYS A 345 8.75 1.29 8.10
C CYS A 345 8.44 -0.20 7.88
N ASP A 346 9.01 -1.05 8.72
CA ASP A 346 8.84 -2.50 8.71
C ASP A 346 7.67 -2.97 9.59
N PHE A 347 6.59 -2.18 9.61
CA PHE A 347 5.37 -2.40 10.38
C PHE A 347 4.16 -1.76 9.70
N PHE A 348 2.96 -2.16 10.15
CA PHE A 348 1.71 -1.46 9.87
C PHE A 348 1.03 -1.07 11.18
N GLU A 349 0.14 -0.09 11.15
CA GLU A 349 -0.60 0.34 12.32
C GLU A 349 -2.02 -0.19 12.34
N ILE A 350 -2.53 -0.36 13.57
CA ILE A 350 -3.93 -0.69 13.84
C ILE A 350 -4.59 0.52 14.50
N VAL A 351 -5.64 1.00 13.85
CA VAL A 351 -6.50 2.08 14.34
C VAL A 351 -7.87 1.49 14.66
N GLU A 352 -8.47 1.90 15.76
CA GLU A 352 -9.88 1.66 16.01
C GLU A 352 -10.71 2.91 15.72
N VAL A 353 -11.88 2.70 15.17
CA VAL A 353 -12.91 3.71 14.99
C VAL A 353 -14.17 3.19 15.67
N PRO A 354 -14.53 3.68 16.87
CA PRO A 354 -15.79 3.30 17.53
C PRO A 354 -16.98 3.69 16.64
N LEU A 355 -17.94 2.78 16.46
CA LEU A 355 -19.08 3.04 15.56
C LEU A 355 -20.15 3.91 16.20
N ASP A 356 -20.23 3.91 17.54
CA ASP A 356 -21.13 4.77 18.32
C ASP A 356 -20.57 6.18 18.55
N ASP A 357 -19.23 6.36 18.47
CA ASP A 357 -18.55 7.65 18.56
C ASP A 357 -17.30 7.69 17.66
N PRO A 358 -17.43 7.86 16.35
CA PRO A 358 -16.30 7.90 15.42
C PRO A 358 -15.27 9.00 15.71
N SER A 359 -15.68 10.04 16.48
CA SER A 359 -14.77 11.11 16.91
C SER A 359 -13.68 10.64 17.89
N ALA A 360 -13.90 9.50 18.54
CA ALA A 360 -12.95 8.85 19.45
C ALA A 360 -11.94 7.92 18.74
N ALA A 361 -11.85 7.99 17.41
CA ALA A 361 -10.91 7.18 16.64
C ALA A 361 -9.46 7.38 17.11
N GLN A 362 -8.71 6.27 17.28
CA GLN A 362 -7.35 6.31 17.79
C GLN A 362 -6.47 5.14 17.29
N LYS A 363 -5.16 5.38 17.23
CA LYS A 363 -4.16 4.31 17.03
C LYS A 363 -4.12 3.42 18.26
N LEU A 364 -4.28 2.12 18.08
CA LEU A 364 -4.14 1.12 19.15
C LEU A 364 -2.69 0.64 19.29
N THR A 365 -2.07 0.23 18.19
CA THR A 365 -0.75 -0.37 18.20
C THR A 365 -0.12 -0.36 16.80
N SER A 366 1.13 -0.80 16.73
CA SER A 366 1.80 -1.17 15.48
C SER A 366 2.14 -2.65 15.50
N VAL A 367 2.21 -3.29 14.33
CA VAL A 367 2.51 -4.72 14.15
C VAL A 367 3.74 -4.86 13.27
N ASP A 368 4.76 -5.56 13.77
CA ASP A 368 5.97 -5.82 13.00
C ASP A 368 5.67 -6.70 11.80
N SER A 369 6.09 -6.27 10.60
CA SER A 369 5.85 -6.95 9.32
C SER A 369 7.13 -7.31 8.55
N MET A 370 8.30 -7.14 9.16
CA MET A 370 9.62 -7.39 8.57
C MET A 370 9.98 -6.48 7.40
N HIS A 371 9.04 -5.81 6.79
CA HIS A 371 9.18 -4.73 5.81
C HIS A 371 7.84 -3.97 5.67
N THR A 372 7.88 -2.84 5.01
CA THR A 372 6.70 -1.98 4.78
C THR A 372 5.57 -2.76 4.13
N CYS A 373 4.35 -2.65 4.67
CA CYS A 373 3.13 -3.02 3.98
C CYS A 373 2.73 -1.87 3.05
N HIS A 374 2.38 -2.20 1.80
CA HIS A 374 1.76 -1.25 0.89
C HIS A 374 0.23 -1.41 0.92
N ALA A 375 -0.27 -2.63 0.69
CA ALA A 375 -1.68 -2.92 0.87
C ALA A 375 -1.89 -4.18 1.73
N ILE A 376 -3.04 -4.25 2.41
CA ILE A 376 -3.38 -5.35 3.31
C ILE A 376 -4.70 -5.97 2.88
N GLY A 377 -4.67 -7.25 2.52
CA GLY A 377 -5.85 -8.05 2.21
C GLY A 377 -6.28 -8.91 3.39
N VAL A 378 -7.55 -8.85 3.76
CA VAL A 378 -8.11 -9.58 4.91
C VAL A 378 -9.21 -10.54 4.46
N ILE A 379 -9.22 -11.74 5.03
CA ILE A 379 -10.35 -12.67 4.93
C ILE A 379 -10.70 -13.22 6.30
N LEU A 380 -12.00 -13.27 6.60
CA LEU A 380 -12.59 -13.87 7.79
C LEU A 380 -13.54 -15.01 7.40
N GLY A 381 -13.90 -15.84 8.36
CA GLY A 381 -14.84 -16.95 8.19
C GLY A 381 -14.21 -18.28 8.54
N ASP A 382 -14.18 -19.24 7.61
CA ASP A 382 -13.51 -20.53 7.81
C ASP A 382 -11.98 -20.37 7.86
N VAL A 383 -11.48 -19.29 7.28
CA VAL A 383 -10.07 -18.86 7.31
C VAL A 383 -10.03 -17.43 7.83
N ASN A 384 -9.18 -17.16 8.83
CA ASN A 384 -8.99 -15.83 9.42
C ASN A 384 -7.55 -15.39 9.19
N LYS A 385 -7.30 -14.67 8.10
CA LYS A 385 -5.97 -14.30 7.63
C LYS A 385 -5.90 -12.83 7.22
N LEU A 386 -4.71 -12.28 7.40
CA LEU A 386 -4.31 -10.99 6.87
C LEU A 386 -3.04 -11.19 6.03
N ALA A 387 -2.99 -10.61 4.84
CA ALA A 387 -1.81 -10.59 4.00
C ALA A 387 -1.36 -9.15 3.78
N CYS A 388 -0.14 -8.84 4.22
CA CYS A 388 0.55 -7.59 3.97
C CYS A 388 1.40 -7.74 2.71
N ALA A 389 1.02 -7.10 1.60
CA ALA A 389 1.87 -6.95 0.43
C ALA A 389 2.79 -5.75 0.62
N GLY A 390 4.08 -5.91 0.34
CA GLY A 390 5.04 -4.82 0.50
C GLY A 390 6.47 -5.27 0.28
N GLY A 391 7.39 -4.33 0.13
CA GLY A 391 8.77 -4.66 -0.16
C GLY A 391 8.92 -5.63 -1.32
N GLY A 392 9.63 -6.71 -1.14
CA GLY A 392 9.89 -7.74 -2.16
C GLY A 392 8.85 -8.87 -2.23
N GLY A 393 7.76 -8.84 -1.44
CA GLY A 393 6.83 -9.96 -1.36
C GLY A 393 5.66 -9.72 -0.42
N ALA A 394 5.20 -10.77 0.29
CA ALA A 394 4.12 -10.64 1.25
C ALA A 394 4.41 -11.33 2.58
N ARG A 395 3.68 -10.90 3.61
CA ARG A 395 3.66 -11.44 4.96
C ARG A 395 2.23 -11.88 5.28
N ILE A 396 2.07 -13.12 5.71
CA ILE A 396 0.78 -13.73 6.01
C ILE A 396 0.65 -13.88 7.52
N PHE A 397 -0.37 -13.25 8.08
CA PHE A 397 -0.67 -13.26 9.49
C PHE A 397 -1.94 -14.07 9.76
N SER A 398 -1.97 -14.77 10.89
CA SER A 398 -3.22 -15.29 11.45
C SER A 398 -3.97 -14.19 12.18
N LEU A 399 -5.28 -14.23 12.07
CA LEU A 399 -6.23 -13.49 12.91
C LEU A 399 -7.05 -14.45 13.79
N ASP A 400 -6.73 -15.76 13.75
CA ASP A 400 -7.48 -16.79 14.44
C ASP A 400 -7.09 -16.87 15.94
N PRO A 401 -8.05 -16.83 16.86
CA PRO A 401 -7.77 -17.03 18.30
C PRO A 401 -7.08 -18.37 18.64
N ALA A 402 -7.24 -19.40 17.80
CA ALA A 402 -6.56 -20.67 17.99
C ALA A 402 -5.03 -20.55 17.86
N ASP A 403 -4.55 -19.57 17.09
CA ASP A 403 -3.13 -19.23 16.94
C ASP A 403 -2.65 -18.17 17.96
N GLY A 404 -3.51 -17.78 18.91
CA GLY A 404 -3.25 -16.69 19.86
C GLY A 404 -3.38 -15.30 19.22
N ALA A 405 -4.01 -15.22 18.05
CA ALA A 405 -4.18 -14.00 17.28
C ALA A 405 -5.57 -13.35 17.48
N SER A 406 -5.73 -12.14 16.99
CA SER A 406 -7.00 -11.42 16.92
C SER A 406 -6.90 -10.28 15.90
N LEU A 407 -8.00 -9.58 15.65
CA LEU A 407 -8.00 -8.36 14.80
C LEU A 407 -7.04 -7.28 15.31
N THR A 408 -6.81 -7.20 16.61
CA THR A 408 -5.90 -6.20 17.22
C THR A 408 -4.53 -6.77 17.60
N ASN A 409 -4.31 -8.07 17.35
CA ASN A 409 -3.04 -8.75 17.58
C ASN A 409 -2.79 -9.81 16.50
N PRO A 410 -2.56 -9.42 15.23
CA PRO A 410 -2.18 -10.36 14.18
C PRO A 410 -0.87 -11.08 14.51
N VAL A 411 -0.79 -12.38 14.22
CA VAL A 411 0.39 -13.21 14.46
C VAL A 411 1.00 -13.63 13.13
N LEU A 412 2.25 -13.23 12.88
CA LEU A 412 2.97 -13.60 11.65
C LEU A 412 3.17 -15.12 11.57
N MET A 413 2.70 -15.74 10.50
CA MET A 413 2.78 -17.18 10.26
C MET A 413 3.77 -17.51 9.16
N HIS A 414 3.65 -16.85 8.01
CA HIS A 414 4.42 -17.15 6.81
C HIS A 414 4.86 -15.86 6.10
N HIS A 415 5.89 -15.99 5.28
CA HIS A 415 6.32 -14.91 4.40
C HIS A 415 6.99 -15.47 3.16
N PHE A 416 6.97 -14.69 2.09
CA PHE A 416 7.74 -14.97 0.88
C PHE A 416 8.25 -13.67 0.26
N ASP A 417 9.40 -13.77 -0.41
CA ASP A 417 9.98 -12.71 -1.23
C ASP A 417 10.21 -13.24 -2.63
N ILE A 418 9.95 -12.41 -3.65
CA ILE A 418 10.01 -12.78 -5.06
C ILE A 418 11.18 -12.03 -5.71
N PRO A 419 12.17 -12.72 -6.28
CA PRO A 419 13.28 -12.05 -6.94
C PRO A 419 12.84 -11.08 -8.03
N GLY A 420 13.28 -9.83 -7.93
CA GLY A 420 12.95 -8.77 -8.88
C GLY A 420 11.70 -7.94 -8.51
N VAL A 421 10.88 -8.36 -7.56
CA VAL A 421 9.83 -7.51 -6.98
C VAL A 421 10.50 -6.47 -6.09
N THR A 422 10.15 -5.21 -6.28
CA THR A 422 10.69 -4.06 -5.52
C THR A 422 9.60 -3.33 -4.75
N ILE A 423 8.37 -3.35 -5.26
CA ILE A 423 7.19 -2.79 -4.62
C ILE A 423 6.09 -3.86 -4.67
N GLY A 424 6.05 -4.73 -3.66
CA GLY A 424 4.88 -5.58 -3.43
C GLY A 424 3.70 -4.68 -3.13
N HIS A 425 2.65 -4.74 -3.96
CA HIS A 425 1.61 -3.71 -3.96
C HIS A 425 0.30 -4.22 -3.37
N SER A 426 -0.36 -5.15 -4.03
CA SER A 426 -1.72 -5.54 -3.68
C SER A 426 -1.81 -7.00 -3.25
N ALA A 427 -2.71 -7.28 -2.32
CA ALA A 427 -3.03 -8.61 -1.83
C ALA A 427 -4.55 -8.80 -1.77
N ALA A 428 -5.06 -9.87 -2.36
CA ALA A 428 -6.46 -10.26 -2.22
C ALA A 428 -6.58 -11.77 -2.04
N TRP A 429 -7.50 -12.20 -1.19
CA TRP A 429 -7.81 -13.61 -1.00
C TRP A 429 -8.87 -14.08 -1.98
N SER A 430 -8.78 -15.32 -2.42
CA SER A 430 -9.97 -16.00 -2.98
C SER A 430 -11.04 -16.14 -1.88
N TRP A 431 -12.33 -16.15 -2.26
CA TRP A 431 -13.41 -16.22 -1.27
C TRP A 431 -13.43 -17.49 -0.42
N ASP A 432 -12.77 -18.56 -0.86
CA ASP A 432 -12.59 -19.78 -0.06
C ASP A 432 -11.35 -19.70 0.87
N GLY A 433 -10.57 -18.62 0.82
CA GLY A 433 -9.39 -18.42 1.64
C GLY A 433 -8.16 -19.25 1.29
N GLU A 434 -8.23 -20.03 0.20
CA GLU A 434 -7.18 -21.00 -0.18
C GLU A 434 -6.06 -20.37 -1.02
N VAL A 435 -6.35 -19.26 -1.74
CA VAL A 435 -5.41 -18.62 -2.65
C VAL A 435 -5.27 -17.14 -2.35
N LEU A 436 -4.04 -16.73 -2.11
CA LEU A 436 -3.62 -15.33 -2.06
C LEU A 436 -3.17 -14.91 -3.46
N VAL A 437 -3.77 -13.84 -3.98
CA VAL A 437 -3.35 -13.16 -5.19
C VAL A 437 -2.44 -11.99 -4.79
N PHE A 438 -1.25 -11.92 -5.39
CA PHE A 438 -0.24 -10.93 -5.06
C PHE A 438 0.20 -10.17 -6.32
N GLY A 439 0.15 -8.84 -6.27
CA GLY A 439 0.56 -7.92 -7.34
C GLY A 439 1.86 -7.18 -7.03
N HIS A 440 2.55 -6.79 -8.08
CA HIS A 440 3.77 -5.99 -8.05
C HIS A 440 3.54 -4.68 -8.81
N GLU A 441 3.97 -3.56 -8.26
CA GLU A 441 3.88 -2.24 -8.89
C GLU A 441 5.28 -1.72 -9.26
N PRO A 442 5.86 -2.17 -10.37
CA PRO A 442 7.18 -1.73 -10.78
C PRO A 442 7.17 -0.24 -11.14
N GLY A 443 8.09 0.51 -10.52
CA GLY A 443 8.19 1.95 -10.76
C GLY A 443 7.13 2.82 -10.08
N GLY A 444 6.31 2.26 -9.18
CA GLY A 444 5.34 3.00 -8.36
C GLY A 444 4.28 3.72 -9.21
N GLY A 445 3.72 3.06 -10.22
CA GLY A 445 2.69 3.63 -11.10
C GLY A 445 3.15 4.76 -12.03
N THR A 446 4.38 5.27 -11.87
CA THR A 446 4.87 6.47 -12.58
C THR A 446 5.80 6.17 -13.74
N GLN A 447 6.00 4.90 -14.09
CA GLN A 447 6.91 4.47 -15.17
C GLN A 447 6.27 3.39 -16.03
N ALA A 448 6.41 3.53 -17.34
CA ALA A 448 6.06 2.47 -18.28
C ALA A 448 6.94 1.22 -18.02
N ARG A 449 6.30 0.09 -17.70
CA ARG A 449 6.98 -1.15 -17.31
C ARG A 449 6.40 -2.41 -17.97
N CYS A 450 5.47 -2.24 -18.92
CA CYS A 450 4.69 -3.34 -19.47
C CYS A 450 4.92 -3.57 -20.95
N GLN A 451 6.02 -3.11 -21.50
CA GLN A 451 6.39 -3.39 -22.87
C GLN A 451 6.75 -4.87 -23.06
N ALA A 452 6.69 -5.36 -24.31
CA ALA A 452 7.11 -6.73 -24.63
C ALA A 452 8.56 -7.03 -24.19
N THR A 453 9.40 -6.02 -24.08
CA THR A 453 10.81 -6.10 -23.67
C THR A 453 11.03 -5.93 -22.16
N SER A 454 10.01 -5.55 -21.39
CA SER A 454 10.11 -5.41 -19.93
C SER A 454 10.35 -6.77 -19.26
N ALA A 455 10.94 -6.76 -18.07
CA ALA A 455 11.13 -7.97 -17.28
C ALA A 455 9.78 -8.67 -17.04
N LEU A 456 9.75 -10.00 -17.11
CA LEU A 456 8.49 -10.74 -16.91
C LEU A 456 7.88 -10.45 -15.54
N VAL A 457 8.70 -10.30 -14.50
CA VAL A 457 8.25 -10.00 -13.14
C VAL A 457 7.40 -8.71 -13.09
N ASP A 458 7.71 -7.71 -13.92
CA ASP A 458 7.00 -6.42 -13.98
C ASP A 458 5.56 -6.56 -14.51
N ARG A 459 5.25 -7.65 -15.21
CA ARG A 459 3.96 -7.94 -15.82
C ARG A 459 3.25 -9.13 -15.19
N THR A 460 3.80 -9.68 -14.11
CA THR A 460 3.34 -10.95 -13.53
C THR A 460 2.47 -10.72 -12.32
N LEU A 461 1.32 -11.39 -12.30
CA LEU A 461 0.49 -11.61 -11.12
C LEU A 461 0.84 -12.98 -10.54
N PHE A 462 0.92 -13.09 -9.22
CA PHE A 462 1.37 -14.27 -8.51
C PHE A 462 0.26 -14.88 -7.67
N PHE A 463 0.23 -16.21 -7.55
CA PHE A 463 -0.76 -16.95 -6.78
C PHE A 463 -0.03 -17.83 -5.75
N TYR A 464 -0.39 -17.69 -4.50
CA TYR A 464 0.18 -18.41 -3.36
C TYR A 464 -0.92 -19.08 -2.55
N ASP A 465 -0.58 -20.14 -1.82
CA ASP A 465 -1.45 -20.64 -0.77
C ASP A 465 -1.28 -19.82 0.53
N HIS A 466 -2.08 -20.16 1.53
CA HIS A 466 -2.02 -19.49 2.82
C HIS A 466 -0.77 -19.86 3.66
N GLU A 467 0.04 -20.81 3.20
CA GLU A 467 1.34 -21.17 3.79
C GLU A 467 2.52 -20.46 3.08
N GLY A 468 2.23 -19.68 2.04
CA GLY A 468 3.23 -18.96 1.26
C GLY A 468 3.92 -19.82 0.18
N ASN A 469 3.34 -20.96 -0.21
CA ASN A 469 3.83 -21.73 -1.34
C ASN A 469 3.26 -21.21 -2.66
N GLN A 470 4.10 -21.01 -3.66
CA GLN A 470 3.66 -20.53 -4.97
C GLN A 470 2.87 -21.60 -5.71
N LEU A 471 1.64 -21.27 -6.10
CA LEU A 471 0.73 -22.13 -6.85
C LEU A 471 0.80 -21.90 -8.37
N GLY A 472 1.11 -20.66 -8.77
CA GLY A 472 1.20 -20.30 -10.19
C GLY A 472 1.47 -18.82 -10.40
N THR A 473 1.47 -18.44 -11.68
CA THR A 473 1.66 -17.05 -12.12
C THR A 473 0.81 -16.77 -13.36
N PHE A 474 0.54 -15.50 -13.60
CA PHE A 474 -0.09 -15.05 -14.84
C PHE A 474 0.61 -13.79 -15.35
N VAL A 475 1.12 -13.86 -16.58
CA VAL A 475 1.77 -12.71 -17.23
C VAL A 475 0.74 -11.95 -18.04
N HIS A 476 0.70 -10.64 -17.88
CA HIS A 476 -0.22 -9.77 -18.64
C HIS A 476 -0.11 -10.04 -20.15
N PRO A 477 -1.22 -10.42 -20.82
CA PRO A 477 -1.15 -10.97 -22.18
C PRO A 477 -1.02 -9.89 -23.26
N ARG A 478 -1.31 -8.62 -22.92
CA ARG A 478 -1.27 -7.49 -23.86
C ARG A 478 -0.12 -6.55 -23.47
N PRO A 479 1.08 -6.67 -24.09
CA PRO A 479 2.14 -5.70 -23.89
C PRO A 479 1.67 -4.30 -24.30
N GLN A 480 1.93 -3.35 -23.41
CA GLN A 480 1.54 -1.96 -23.59
C GLN A 480 2.64 -1.18 -24.34
N THR A 481 2.35 0.06 -24.73
CA THR A 481 3.33 0.97 -25.35
C THR A 481 4.37 1.43 -24.31
N ASP A 482 5.38 2.18 -24.75
CA ASP A 482 6.39 2.79 -23.89
C ASP A 482 5.87 4.04 -23.13
N LEU A 483 4.61 4.37 -23.31
CA LEU A 483 3.91 5.45 -22.61
C LEU A 483 2.91 4.92 -21.57
N GLU A 484 2.76 3.60 -21.42
CA GLU A 484 1.70 3.00 -20.61
C GLU A 484 2.25 2.06 -19.53
N ASN A 485 1.51 1.96 -18.44
CA ASN A 485 1.73 1.00 -17.36
C ASN A 485 0.56 0.00 -17.31
N CYS A 486 0.86 -1.28 -17.07
CA CYS A 486 -0.12 -2.35 -16.88
C CYS A 486 0.04 -3.04 -15.52
N THR A 487 0.46 -2.35 -14.51
CA THR A 487 0.59 -2.92 -13.18
C THR A 487 -0.72 -3.60 -12.75
N TRP A 488 -0.64 -4.80 -12.19
CA TRP A 488 -1.73 -5.45 -11.47
C TRP A 488 -1.97 -4.69 -10.18
N HIS A 489 -2.77 -3.60 -10.29
CA HIS A 489 -2.80 -2.56 -9.27
C HIS A 489 -3.79 -2.88 -8.15
N ASN A 490 -5.09 -2.65 -8.37
CA ASN A 490 -6.10 -2.94 -7.36
C ASN A 490 -7.19 -3.88 -7.91
N TYR A 491 -7.53 -4.89 -7.13
CA TYR A 491 -8.41 -5.96 -7.57
C TYR A 491 -9.20 -6.58 -6.42
N ASN A 492 -10.33 -7.23 -6.74
CA ASN A 492 -11.04 -8.10 -5.82
C ASN A 492 -11.46 -9.43 -6.47
N ALA A 493 -11.68 -10.44 -5.64
CA ALA A 493 -12.26 -11.68 -6.08
C ALA A 493 -13.79 -11.58 -6.15
N VAL A 494 -14.41 -12.20 -7.18
CA VAL A 494 -15.86 -12.26 -7.33
C VAL A 494 -16.46 -13.22 -6.29
N PRO A 495 -17.48 -12.83 -5.52
CA PRO A 495 -18.05 -13.64 -4.44
C PRO A 495 -18.92 -14.81 -4.99
N THR A 496 -18.28 -15.86 -5.48
CA THR A 496 -18.93 -17.02 -6.09
C THR A 496 -18.36 -18.34 -5.57
N ASP A 497 -19.21 -19.36 -5.50
CA ASP A 497 -18.82 -20.73 -5.16
C ASP A 497 -18.52 -21.63 -6.39
N LYS A 498 -18.51 -21.05 -7.60
CA LYS A 498 -18.32 -21.79 -8.86
C LYS A 498 -16.88 -21.87 -9.32
N GLY A 499 -16.04 -20.99 -8.86
CA GLY A 499 -14.64 -20.87 -9.22
C GLY A 499 -14.00 -19.66 -8.54
N ARG A 500 -12.74 -19.41 -8.82
CA ARG A 500 -12.02 -18.25 -8.35
C ARG A 500 -11.87 -17.29 -9.52
N ILE A 501 -12.58 -16.18 -9.45
CA ILE A 501 -12.60 -15.14 -10.50
C ILE A 501 -12.09 -13.85 -9.89
N LEU A 502 -11.14 -13.18 -10.56
CA LEU A 502 -10.58 -11.90 -10.16
C LEU A 502 -11.04 -10.83 -11.14
N VAL A 503 -11.36 -9.66 -10.64
CA VAL A 503 -11.46 -8.41 -11.41
C VAL A 503 -10.32 -7.50 -10.96
N SER A 504 -9.55 -6.97 -11.89
CA SER A 504 -8.36 -6.17 -11.63
C SER A 504 -8.37 -4.90 -12.48
N GLY A 505 -8.10 -3.76 -11.85
CA GLY A 505 -7.72 -2.51 -12.49
C GLY A 505 -6.20 -2.45 -12.67
N ASN A 506 -5.74 -2.03 -13.83
CA ASN A 506 -4.33 -2.15 -14.23
C ASN A 506 -3.81 -0.89 -14.90
N TYR A 507 -4.09 0.28 -14.35
CA TYR A 507 -3.71 1.58 -14.92
C TYR A 507 -4.13 1.72 -16.39
N GLN A 508 -3.21 2.09 -17.29
CA GLN A 508 -3.52 2.35 -18.69
C GLN A 508 -3.92 1.11 -19.49
N SER A 509 -3.67 -0.11 -18.98
CA SER A 509 -4.19 -1.33 -19.60
C SER A 509 -5.61 -1.71 -19.15
N GLY A 510 -6.25 -0.86 -18.34
CA GLY A 510 -7.64 -0.98 -17.95
C GLY A 510 -7.96 -2.24 -17.15
N ILE A 511 -9.12 -2.84 -17.42
CA ILE A 511 -9.67 -3.96 -16.68
C ILE A 511 -9.17 -5.29 -17.24
N SER A 512 -8.78 -6.20 -16.35
CA SER A 512 -8.65 -7.63 -16.66
C SER A 512 -9.57 -8.46 -15.75
N VAL A 513 -10.21 -9.48 -16.31
CA VAL A 513 -10.99 -10.48 -15.56
C VAL A 513 -10.36 -11.84 -15.75
N LEU A 514 -9.92 -12.45 -14.65
CA LEU A 514 -9.18 -13.72 -14.68
C LEU A 514 -9.98 -14.84 -14.03
N ASP A 515 -9.96 -16.02 -14.66
CA ASP A 515 -10.33 -17.28 -14.00
C ASP A 515 -9.03 -17.95 -13.50
N PHE A 516 -8.85 -17.94 -12.18
CA PHE A 516 -7.74 -18.58 -11.47
C PHE A 516 -8.22 -19.75 -10.59
N THR A 517 -9.34 -20.37 -10.96
CA THR A 517 -9.85 -21.57 -10.29
C THR A 517 -8.77 -22.65 -10.17
N ASN A 518 -7.94 -22.79 -11.21
CA ASN A 518 -6.67 -23.50 -11.16
C ASN A 518 -5.52 -22.49 -11.26
N PRO A 519 -4.83 -22.15 -10.15
CA PRO A 519 -3.74 -21.18 -10.19
C PRO A 519 -2.56 -21.55 -11.09
N ALA A 520 -2.41 -22.83 -11.45
CA ALA A 520 -1.39 -23.28 -12.39
C ALA A 520 -1.80 -23.11 -13.88
N ASP A 521 -3.07 -22.77 -14.17
CA ASP A 521 -3.61 -22.57 -15.54
C ASP A 521 -4.62 -21.39 -15.51
N VAL A 522 -4.12 -20.21 -15.18
CA VAL A 522 -4.93 -18.98 -15.12
C VAL A 522 -5.26 -18.49 -16.52
N ARG A 523 -6.48 -17.97 -16.70
CA ARG A 523 -6.96 -17.49 -17.99
C ARG A 523 -7.64 -16.15 -17.87
N GLU A 524 -7.30 -15.22 -18.76
CA GLU A 524 -8.08 -14.02 -18.94
C GLU A 524 -9.38 -14.37 -19.69
N ILE A 525 -10.51 -14.06 -19.07
CA ILE A 525 -11.84 -14.38 -19.62
C ILE A 525 -12.57 -13.16 -20.15
N ALA A 526 -12.12 -11.96 -19.78
CA ALA A 526 -12.61 -10.70 -20.31
C ALA A 526 -11.59 -9.59 -20.02
N TYR A 527 -11.65 -8.52 -20.81
CA TYR A 527 -10.91 -7.28 -20.56
C TYR A 527 -11.66 -6.07 -21.15
N ALA A 528 -11.30 -4.88 -20.66
CA ALA A 528 -11.58 -3.58 -21.27
C ALA A 528 -10.30 -2.73 -21.16
N ASP A 529 -9.75 -2.34 -22.30
CA ASP A 529 -8.43 -1.72 -22.44
C ASP A 529 -8.61 -0.33 -23.06
N PRO A 530 -8.40 0.78 -22.34
CA PRO A 530 -8.57 2.12 -22.89
C PRO A 530 -7.45 2.44 -23.88
N ALA A 531 -7.76 3.29 -24.88
CA ALA A 531 -6.69 3.92 -25.64
C ALA A 531 -5.85 4.81 -24.70
N PRO A 532 -4.53 4.92 -24.95
CA PRO A 532 -3.67 5.83 -24.21
C PRO A 532 -4.24 7.23 -24.15
N LEU A 533 -4.24 7.84 -22.97
CA LEU A 533 -4.56 9.25 -22.84
C LEU A 533 -3.38 10.05 -23.41
N VAL A 534 -3.66 10.93 -24.36
CA VAL A 534 -2.66 11.88 -24.86
C VAL A 534 -2.62 13.03 -23.88
N ASP A 535 -1.62 13.05 -22.99
CA ASP A 535 -1.32 14.23 -22.19
C ASP A 535 -0.73 15.30 -23.13
N PRO A 536 -1.36 16.47 -23.27
CA PRO A 536 -0.82 17.54 -24.12
C PRO A 536 0.51 18.11 -23.60
N ASP A 537 0.93 17.76 -22.39
CA ASP A 537 2.16 18.27 -21.78
C ASP A 537 2.83 17.18 -20.92
N PRO A 538 3.45 16.15 -21.56
CA PRO A 538 4.07 15.05 -20.81
C PRO A 538 5.33 15.52 -20.11
N PRO A 539 5.32 15.76 -18.80
CA PRO A 539 6.56 16.15 -18.14
C PRO A 539 7.53 14.99 -17.91
N VAL A 540 7.12 13.73 -17.94
CA VAL A 540 7.99 12.63 -17.43
C VAL A 540 7.67 11.22 -17.95
N GLY A 541 7.26 11.02 -19.17
CA GLY A 541 7.40 9.71 -19.82
C GLY A 541 6.32 8.67 -19.64
N ILE A 542 5.30 8.88 -18.81
CA ILE A 542 4.01 8.19 -18.88
C ILE A 542 2.88 9.21 -18.76
N GLU A 543 1.79 8.91 -19.43
CA GLU A 543 0.59 9.73 -19.33
C GLU A 543 -0.14 9.36 -18.03
N GLY A 544 -0.40 10.34 -17.16
CA GLY A 544 -1.20 10.13 -15.96
C GLY A 544 -2.62 9.72 -16.34
N GLY A 545 -3.16 8.68 -15.70
CA GLY A 545 -4.52 8.24 -15.93
C GLY A 545 -4.66 6.72 -16.00
N GLY A 546 -5.84 6.28 -16.45
CA GLY A 546 -6.20 4.88 -16.52
C GLY A 546 -6.85 4.36 -15.25
N ASP A 547 -7.04 3.08 -15.17
CA ASP A 547 -7.80 2.37 -14.15
C ASP A 547 -7.00 2.26 -12.84
N TRP A 548 -7.35 3.10 -11.84
CA TRP A 548 -6.79 2.98 -10.48
C TRP A 548 -7.24 1.69 -9.81
N SER A 549 -8.55 1.37 -9.93
CA SER A 549 -9.13 0.18 -9.32
C SER A 549 -10.40 -0.25 -10.05
N SER A 550 -10.55 -1.56 -10.22
CA SER A 550 -11.76 -2.16 -10.77
C SER A 550 -12.24 -3.30 -9.88
N TYR A 551 -13.50 -3.19 -9.46
CA TYR A 551 -14.08 -4.11 -8.49
C TYR A 551 -15.42 -4.66 -8.92
N TRP A 552 -15.63 -5.95 -8.59
CA TRP A 552 -16.93 -6.58 -8.69
C TRP A 552 -17.80 -6.21 -7.49
N TYR A 553 -18.90 -5.55 -7.76
CA TYR A 553 -19.92 -5.28 -6.76
C TYR A 553 -21.31 -5.47 -7.35
N ASP A 554 -22.19 -6.21 -6.64
CA ASP A 554 -23.61 -6.45 -6.94
C ASP A 554 -23.94 -6.93 -8.36
N GLY A 555 -23.00 -7.61 -9.02
CA GLY A 555 -23.20 -8.20 -10.34
C GLY A 555 -22.60 -7.39 -11.49
N LEU A 556 -21.97 -6.28 -11.19
CA LEU A 556 -21.30 -5.38 -12.13
C LEU A 556 -19.84 -5.15 -11.76
N ILE A 557 -19.08 -4.58 -12.67
CA ILE A 557 -17.72 -4.09 -12.43
C ILE A 557 -17.78 -2.58 -12.41
N TYR A 558 -17.19 -1.99 -11.37
CA TYR A 558 -17.04 -0.55 -11.21
C TYR A 558 -15.55 -0.21 -11.31
N GLU A 559 -15.23 0.69 -12.22
CA GLU A 559 -13.88 1.16 -12.50
C GLU A 559 -13.72 2.59 -11.97
N SER A 560 -12.72 2.82 -11.15
CA SER A 560 -12.25 4.15 -10.80
C SER A 560 -11.14 4.54 -11.77
N ASP A 561 -11.49 5.23 -12.84
CA ASP A 561 -10.49 5.82 -13.73
C ASP A 561 -9.97 7.12 -13.14
N MET A 562 -8.65 7.24 -13.06
CA MET A 562 -7.95 8.37 -12.42
C MET A 562 -8.39 9.72 -12.99
N THR A 563 -8.74 9.76 -14.25
CA THR A 563 -8.99 11.01 -14.99
C THR A 563 -10.40 11.10 -15.55
N ARG A 564 -11.04 9.97 -15.89
CA ARG A 564 -12.35 9.95 -16.51
C ARG A 564 -13.48 10.04 -15.51
N GLY A 565 -13.38 9.27 -14.41
CA GLY A 565 -14.42 9.19 -13.37
C GLY A 565 -14.77 7.76 -13.00
N LEU A 566 -16.04 7.52 -12.69
CA LEU A 566 -16.57 6.21 -12.35
C LEU A 566 -17.22 5.60 -13.61
N LEU A 567 -16.69 4.48 -14.07
CA LEU A 567 -17.29 3.70 -15.15
C LEU A 567 -17.94 2.43 -14.61
N VAL A 568 -19.01 2.00 -15.26
CA VAL A 568 -19.75 0.78 -14.89
C VAL A 568 -19.77 -0.17 -16.07
N TRP A 569 -19.41 -1.43 -15.84
CA TRP A 569 -19.31 -2.46 -16.84
C TRP A 569 -20.15 -3.67 -16.49
N ASN A 570 -20.78 -4.27 -17.49
CA ASN A 570 -21.50 -5.53 -17.37
C ASN A 570 -20.67 -6.67 -17.97
N LEU A 571 -20.40 -7.70 -17.18
CA LEU A 571 -19.71 -8.92 -17.60
C LEU A 571 -20.69 -10.07 -17.85
N SER A 572 -20.91 -10.41 -19.11
CA SER A 572 -21.72 -11.56 -19.51
C SER A 572 -20.90 -12.84 -19.51
N SER A 573 -20.74 -13.48 -18.34
CA SER A 573 -19.97 -14.72 -18.20
C SER A 573 -20.67 -15.72 -17.28
N ARG A 574 -20.59 -17.02 -17.64
CA ARG A 574 -21.07 -18.11 -16.77
C ARG A 574 -20.23 -18.24 -15.50
N ALA A 575 -18.98 -17.82 -15.53
CA ALA A 575 -18.07 -17.86 -14.39
C ALA A 575 -18.57 -17.02 -13.20
N VAL A 576 -19.22 -15.89 -13.47
CA VAL A 576 -19.78 -14.98 -12.46
C VAL A 576 -21.29 -15.13 -12.26
N ALA A 577 -21.95 -16.00 -13.04
CA ALA A 577 -23.40 -16.16 -12.95
C ALA A 577 -23.82 -16.71 -11.58
N GLY A 578 -24.63 -15.96 -10.84
CA GLY A 578 -25.08 -16.30 -9.49
C GLY A 578 -24.03 -16.01 -8.41
N ALA A 579 -23.08 -15.13 -8.67
CA ALA A 579 -22.26 -14.52 -7.63
C ALA A 579 -23.15 -13.86 -6.57
N ARG A 580 -22.72 -13.90 -5.31
CA ARG A 580 -23.48 -13.30 -4.21
C ARG A 580 -23.51 -11.78 -4.40
N LYS A 581 -24.66 -11.21 -4.07
CA LYS A 581 -24.79 -9.78 -3.89
C LYS A 581 -24.34 -9.42 -2.48
N LEU A 582 -23.54 -8.39 -2.39
CA LEU A 582 -23.02 -7.85 -1.13
C LEU A 582 -23.79 -6.58 -0.80
N GLY A 583 -24.12 -6.36 0.47
CA GLY A 583 -24.75 -5.11 0.91
C GLY A 583 -23.77 -3.94 1.00
N HIS A 584 -22.46 -4.23 1.03
CA HIS A 584 -21.35 -3.31 1.06
C HIS A 584 -20.08 -4.01 0.57
N LEU A 585 -19.05 -3.24 0.27
CA LEU A 585 -17.74 -3.76 -0.10
C LEU A 585 -16.65 -2.74 0.22
N ASN A 586 -15.71 -3.13 1.08
CA ASN A 586 -14.37 -2.58 1.15
C ASN A 586 -13.46 -3.60 0.46
N PRO A 587 -12.90 -3.29 -0.71
CA PRO A 587 -12.37 -4.31 -1.63
C PRO A 587 -11.26 -5.20 -1.06
N GLN A 588 -10.45 -4.67 -0.14
CA GLN A 588 -9.36 -5.39 0.50
C GLN A 588 -9.84 -6.30 1.65
N THR A 589 -11.15 -6.29 1.98
CA THR A 589 -11.69 -7.02 3.12
C THR A 589 -12.81 -7.97 2.73
N GLN A 590 -12.66 -9.22 3.13
CA GLN A 590 -13.67 -10.26 3.00
C GLN A 590 -14.09 -10.71 4.42
N GLU A 591 -15.29 -10.35 4.83
CA GLU A 591 -15.79 -10.53 6.20
C GLU A 591 -16.28 -11.94 6.49
N PHE A 592 -16.33 -12.78 5.47
CA PHE A 592 -16.70 -14.19 5.53
C PHE A 592 -16.05 -14.95 4.38
N SER A 593 -16.02 -16.27 4.46
CA SER A 593 -15.56 -17.15 3.38
C SER A 593 -16.72 -17.77 2.60
N ILE A 594 -16.46 -18.18 1.35
CA ILE A 594 -17.38 -18.88 0.47
C ILE A 594 -16.68 -20.13 -0.06
N PRO A 595 -16.88 -21.30 0.56
CA PRO A 595 -16.28 -22.55 0.08
C PRO A 595 -16.70 -22.87 -1.36
N LEU A 596 -15.74 -23.31 -2.17
CA LEU A 596 -16.03 -23.76 -3.53
C LEU A 596 -16.93 -25.01 -3.52
N LYS A 597 -17.91 -25.02 -4.41
CA LYS A 597 -18.69 -26.24 -4.68
C LYS A 597 -17.77 -27.31 -5.25
N GLN A 598 -17.67 -28.45 -4.56
CA GLN A 598 -17.05 -29.63 -5.15
C GLN A 598 -17.76 -29.95 -6.46
N ARG A 599 -17.03 -29.91 -7.59
CA ARG A 599 -17.58 -30.42 -8.85
C ARG A 599 -17.90 -31.90 -8.62
N ARG A 600 -19.18 -32.27 -8.65
CA ARG A 600 -19.56 -33.69 -8.75
C ARG A 600 -18.98 -34.19 -10.06
N GLY A 601 -17.96 -35.06 -9.96
CA GLY A 601 -17.32 -35.71 -11.09
C GLY A 601 -18.27 -36.53 -11.95
#